data_40941d776f1fdad9780a2d51bb327cc3
#
_entry.id   40941d776f1fdad9780a2d51bb327cc3
#
_cell.length_a   1.000
_cell.length_b   1.000
_cell.length_c   1.000
_cell.angle_alpha   90.00
_cell.angle_beta   90.00
_cell.angle_gamma   90.00
#
_symmetry.space_group_name_H-M   'P 1'
#
loop_
_entity.id
_entity.type
_entity.pdbx_description
1 polymer ?
#
loop_
_entity_poly.entity_id
_entity_poly.type
_entity_poly.pdbx_seq_one_letter_code
_entity_poly.pdbx_strand_id
1 'polypeptide(L)'
;MAKVLIATIYGPDPVLIAANKLGPDRMILLVDKEPSKEQEKSIDLIKNSLGRVVDVKVVKTEVYDIVDIARKAVEIIDMQPKDDEIYVNVTSGRKTKAIGLLFGAYTRSSKVKKILYYPQENEAMPVYLPILQFKLTESQKKVLEYLEDGKFSSLMELSEKIDVSRAMLYRGIKELEEMGLVEDQKLTDAGKIARL
;
A
#
# COMPACT_ATOMS: atom_id res chain seq x y z
N MET A 1 -3.60 -4.19 21.71
CA MET A 1 -2.78 -4.67 20.56
C MET A 1 -3.65 -5.66 19.81
N ALA A 2 -4.25 -5.26 18.71
CA ALA A 2 -5.09 -6.12 17.89
C ALA A 2 -4.30 -6.62 16.67
N LYS A 3 -4.69 -7.78 16.13
CA LYS A 3 -4.18 -8.27 14.85
C LYS A 3 -5.09 -7.80 13.73
N VAL A 4 -4.53 -7.12 12.74
CA VAL A 4 -5.26 -6.58 11.59
C VAL A 4 -4.79 -7.30 10.33
N LEU A 5 -5.71 -7.93 9.60
CA LEU A 5 -5.45 -8.52 8.29
C LEU A 5 -6.00 -7.60 7.20
N ILE A 6 -5.12 -7.07 6.37
CA ILE A 6 -5.48 -6.32 5.16
C ILE A 6 -5.27 -7.24 3.96
N ALA A 7 -6.30 -7.46 3.16
CA ALA A 7 -6.24 -8.43 2.07
C ALA A 7 -6.94 -7.95 0.81
N THR A 8 -6.38 -8.28 -0.34
CA THR A 8 -7.12 -8.24 -1.60
C THR A 8 -8.00 -9.47 -1.71
N ILE A 9 -9.17 -9.34 -2.37
CA ILE A 9 -10.11 -10.44 -2.50
C ILE A 9 -10.65 -10.58 -3.94
N TYR A 10 -10.72 -11.83 -4.40
CA TYR A 10 -11.53 -12.27 -5.53
C TYR A 10 -12.29 -13.55 -5.10
N GLY A 11 -11.59 -14.65 -4.84
CA GLY A 11 -12.10 -15.83 -4.16
C GLY A 11 -11.90 -15.76 -2.63
N PRO A 12 -12.70 -16.48 -1.83
CA PRO A 12 -12.67 -16.38 -0.36
C PRO A 12 -11.52 -17.15 0.28
N ASP A 13 -11.07 -18.27 -0.31
CA ASP A 13 -10.21 -19.25 0.33
C ASP A 13 -8.87 -18.70 0.85
N PRO A 14 -8.08 -17.93 0.08
CA PRO A 14 -6.81 -17.41 0.59
C PRO A 14 -6.98 -16.43 1.76
N VAL A 15 -8.14 -15.77 1.85
CA VAL A 15 -8.46 -14.87 2.96
C VAL A 15 -8.89 -15.66 4.18
N LEU A 16 -9.74 -16.68 4.01
CA LEU A 16 -10.18 -17.56 5.09
C LEU A 16 -9.02 -18.36 5.69
N ILE A 17 -8.11 -18.88 4.84
CA ILE A 17 -6.90 -19.57 5.29
C ILE A 17 -6.02 -18.63 6.12
N ALA A 18 -5.78 -17.42 5.63
CA ALA A 18 -5.00 -16.42 6.37
C ALA A 18 -5.66 -16.06 7.69
N ALA A 19 -6.97 -15.82 7.71
CA ALA A 19 -7.73 -15.51 8.91
C ALA A 19 -7.67 -16.63 9.95
N ASN A 20 -7.85 -17.87 9.52
CA ASN A 20 -7.77 -19.04 10.41
C ASN A 20 -6.40 -19.20 11.06
N LYS A 21 -5.31 -18.92 10.30
CA LYS A 21 -3.93 -19.04 10.81
C LYS A 21 -3.49 -17.89 11.69
N LEU A 22 -3.92 -16.67 11.38
CA LEU A 22 -3.49 -15.46 12.08
C LEU A 22 -4.37 -15.15 13.28
N GLY A 23 -5.65 -15.54 13.24
CA GLY A 23 -6.65 -15.14 14.23
C GLY A 23 -6.76 -13.61 14.34
N PRO A 24 -7.12 -12.89 13.25
CA PRO A 24 -7.20 -11.44 13.30
C PRO A 24 -8.41 -10.99 14.08
N ASP A 25 -8.27 -9.89 14.81
CA ASP A 25 -9.40 -9.20 15.46
C ASP A 25 -10.16 -8.33 14.47
N ARG A 26 -9.47 -7.86 13.42
CA ARG A 26 -10.02 -7.01 12.36
C ARG A 26 -9.52 -7.44 10.99
N MET A 27 -10.39 -7.41 10.00
CA MET A 27 -10.08 -7.67 8.61
C MET A 27 -10.54 -6.51 7.74
N ILE A 28 -9.68 -6.10 6.79
CA ILE A 28 -9.99 -5.06 5.82
C ILE A 28 -9.77 -5.64 4.42
N LEU A 29 -10.88 -5.77 3.67
CA LEU A 29 -10.89 -6.40 2.36
C LEU A 29 -10.93 -5.33 1.28
N LEU A 30 -9.90 -5.30 0.42
CA LEU A 30 -9.85 -4.43 -0.74
C LEU A 30 -10.59 -5.10 -1.90
N VAL A 31 -11.65 -4.45 -2.35
CA VAL A 31 -12.53 -4.93 -3.43
C VAL A 31 -12.51 -3.98 -4.61
N ASP A 32 -13.04 -4.40 -5.74
CA ASP A 32 -13.19 -3.54 -6.90
C ASP A 32 -14.21 -2.43 -6.62
N LYS A 33 -14.07 -1.29 -7.26
CA LYS A 33 -15.02 -0.17 -7.14
C LYS A 33 -16.44 -0.63 -7.48
N GLU A 34 -16.53 -1.47 -8.49
CA GLU A 34 -17.74 -2.22 -8.85
C GLU A 34 -17.43 -3.72 -8.72
N PRO A 35 -17.74 -4.33 -7.57
CA PRO A 35 -17.45 -5.73 -7.33
C PRO A 35 -18.22 -6.64 -8.30
N SER A 36 -17.58 -7.67 -8.80
CA SER A 36 -18.27 -8.73 -9.53
C SER A 36 -19.17 -9.55 -8.60
N LYS A 37 -20.16 -10.24 -9.17
CA LYS A 37 -21.02 -11.17 -8.40
C LYS A 37 -20.22 -12.21 -7.61
N GLU A 38 -19.08 -12.63 -8.12
CA GLU A 38 -18.18 -13.57 -7.47
C GLU A 38 -17.48 -12.94 -6.27
N GLN A 39 -17.00 -11.71 -6.41
CA GLN A 39 -16.45 -10.94 -5.32
C GLN A 39 -17.48 -10.70 -4.21
N GLU A 40 -18.72 -10.32 -4.57
CA GLU A 40 -19.81 -10.12 -3.61
C GLU A 40 -20.11 -11.40 -2.83
N LYS A 41 -20.24 -12.55 -3.51
CA LYS A 41 -20.42 -13.86 -2.86
C LYS A 41 -19.28 -14.20 -1.91
N SER A 42 -18.04 -13.89 -2.30
CA SER A 42 -16.87 -14.13 -1.45
C SER A 42 -16.89 -13.27 -0.20
N ILE A 43 -17.26 -12.00 -0.32
CA ILE A 43 -17.43 -11.07 0.82
C ILE A 43 -18.50 -11.57 1.76
N ASP A 44 -19.67 -11.96 1.23
CA ASP A 44 -20.79 -12.46 2.02
C ASP A 44 -20.42 -13.74 2.77
N LEU A 45 -19.71 -14.66 2.10
CA LEU A 45 -19.23 -15.87 2.75
C LEU A 45 -18.28 -15.56 3.91
N ILE A 46 -17.32 -14.66 3.73
CA ILE A 46 -16.38 -14.26 4.78
C ILE A 46 -17.13 -13.59 5.95
N LYS A 47 -18.03 -12.66 5.66
CA LYS A 47 -18.83 -11.98 6.68
C LYS A 47 -19.70 -12.95 7.47
N ASN A 48 -20.35 -13.89 6.79
CA ASN A 48 -21.21 -14.88 7.44
C ASN A 48 -20.40 -15.86 8.29
N SER A 49 -19.19 -16.23 7.84
CA SER A 49 -18.32 -17.20 8.54
C SER A 49 -17.59 -16.58 9.73
N LEU A 50 -17.08 -15.36 9.59
CA LEU A 50 -16.17 -14.74 10.56
C LEU A 50 -16.73 -13.47 11.22
N GLY A 51 -17.73 -12.82 10.63
CA GLY A 51 -18.20 -11.50 11.05
C GLY A 51 -18.83 -11.45 12.46
N ARG A 52 -19.06 -12.60 13.12
CA ARG A 52 -19.48 -12.67 14.52
C ARG A 52 -18.33 -12.50 15.51
N VAL A 53 -17.11 -12.79 15.09
CA VAL A 53 -15.90 -12.81 15.95
C VAL A 53 -14.79 -11.91 15.44
N VAL A 54 -14.86 -11.46 14.18
CA VAL A 54 -13.88 -10.59 13.52
C VAL A 54 -14.58 -9.35 12.96
N ASP A 55 -14.07 -8.16 13.23
CA ASP A 55 -14.57 -6.92 12.60
C ASP A 55 -14.15 -6.89 11.12
N VAL A 56 -15.09 -7.17 10.20
CA VAL A 56 -14.83 -7.26 8.76
C VAL A 56 -15.27 -5.99 8.05
N LYS A 57 -14.32 -5.22 7.56
CA LYS A 57 -14.52 -4.01 6.75
C LYS A 57 -14.21 -4.25 5.29
N VAL A 58 -14.95 -3.59 4.41
CA VAL A 58 -14.75 -3.65 2.95
C VAL A 58 -14.40 -2.26 2.45
N VAL A 59 -13.32 -2.15 1.70
CA VAL A 59 -12.86 -0.88 1.11
C VAL A 59 -12.82 -1.03 -0.40
N LYS A 60 -13.53 -0.16 -1.11
CA LYS A 60 -13.54 -0.10 -2.57
C LYS A 60 -12.33 0.67 -3.05
N THR A 61 -11.67 0.13 -4.08
CA THR A 61 -10.50 0.76 -4.72
C THR A 61 -10.62 0.69 -6.24
N GLU A 62 -9.88 1.54 -6.93
CA GLU A 62 -9.71 1.41 -8.37
C GLU A 62 -9.11 0.04 -8.73
N VAL A 63 -9.27 -0.36 -10.00
CA VAL A 63 -8.84 -1.70 -10.44
C VAL A 63 -7.46 -1.67 -11.09
N TYR A 64 -7.20 -0.64 -11.91
CA TYR A 64 -6.00 -0.57 -12.75
C TYR A 64 -5.09 0.61 -12.41
N ASP A 65 -5.48 1.51 -11.53
CA ASP A 65 -4.63 2.58 -11.01
C ASP A 65 -3.85 2.08 -9.79
N ILE A 66 -2.62 1.63 -10.05
CA ILE A 66 -1.74 1.06 -9.02
C ILE A 66 -1.37 2.11 -7.95
N VAL A 67 -1.20 3.38 -8.37
CA VAL A 67 -0.85 4.48 -7.45
C VAL A 67 -2.02 4.79 -6.52
N ASP A 68 -3.25 4.84 -7.05
CA ASP A 68 -4.45 5.05 -6.23
C ASP A 68 -4.68 3.90 -5.24
N ILE A 69 -4.49 2.65 -5.69
CA ILE A 69 -4.60 1.48 -4.82
C ILE A 69 -3.54 1.54 -3.71
N ALA A 70 -2.30 1.91 -4.04
CA ALA A 70 -1.22 2.05 -3.04
C ALA A 70 -1.53 3.17 -2.04
N ARG A 71 -2.03 4.32 -2.50
CA ARG A 71 -2.48 5.43 -1.64
C ARG A 71 -3.58 4.98 -0.70
N LYS A 72 -4.57 4.24 -1.19
CA LYS A 72 -5.65 3.69 -0.37
C LYS A 72 -5.15 2.67 0.66
N ALA A 73 -4.18 1.83 0.29
CA ALA A 73 -3.53 0.92 1.23
C ALA A 73 -2.79 1.66 2.35
N VAL A 74 -2.09 2.75 2.02
CA VAL A 74 -1.42 3.63 2.98
C VAL A 74 -2.43 4.25 3.96
N GLU A 75 -3.53 4.82 3.45
CA GLU A 75 -4.60 5.38 4.29
C GLU A 75 -5.12 4.31 5.28
N ILE A 76 -5.39 3.10 4.80
CA ILE A 76 -5.88 1.99 5.63
C ILE A 76 -4.86 1.64 6.72
N ILE A 77 -3.58 1.52 6.37
CA ILE A 77 -2.51 1.20 7.32
C ILE A 77 -2.34 2.33 8.35
N ASP A 78 -2.39 3.58 7.90
CA ASP A 78 -2.21 4.74 8.78
C ASP A 78 -3.37 4.95 9.77
N MET A 79 -4.57 4.52 9.42
CA MET A 79 -5.74 4.53 10.30
C MET A 79 -5.68 3.49 11.43
N GLN A 80 -4.76 2.51 11.36
CA GLN A 80 -4.65 1.53 12.43
C GLN A 80 -3.89 2.10 13.63
N PRO A 81 -4.29 1.76 14.86
CA PRO A 81 -3.54 2.10 16.06
C PRO A 81 -2.06 1.65 15.98
N LYS A 82 -1.17 2.45 16.58
CA LYS A 82 0.29 2.19 16.51
C LYS A 82 0.70 0.83 17.08
N ASP A 83 -0.05 0.34 18.04
CA ASP A 83 0.26 -0.92 18.75
C ASP A 83 -0.37 -2.14 18.06
N ASP A 84 -1.10 -1.95 16.95
CA ASP A 84 -1.71 -3.07 16.24
C ASP A 84 -0.70 -3.76 15.32
N GLU A 85 -0.81 -5.09 15.23
CA GLU A 85 0.00 -5.91 14.35
C GLU A 85 -0.66 -6.04 12.99
N ILE A 86 -0.09 -5.41 11.97
CA ILE A 86 -0.64 -5.38 10.62
C ILE A 86 -0.02 -6.50 9.78
N TYR A 87 -0.89 -7.35 9.23
CA TYR A 87 -0.58 -8.40 8.28
C TYR A 87 -1.23 -8.07 6.93
N VAL A 88 -0.48 -8.18 5.86
CA VAL A 88 -0.94 -7.87 4.50
C VAL A 88 -0.96 -9.15 3.66
N ASN A 89 -2.10 -9.51 3.08
CA ASN A 89 -2.26 -10.68 2.21
C ASN A 89 -2.53 -10.23 0.77
N VAL A 90 -1.58 -10.53 -0.12
CA VAL A 90 -1.62 -10.14 -1.54
C VAL A 90 -1.95 -11.33 -2.47
N THR A 91 -2.51 -12.41 -1.94
CA THR A 91 -2.73 -13.65 -2.69
C THR A 91 -3.88 -13.54 -3.68
N SER A 92 -5.03 -13.09 -3.21
CA SER A 92 -6.28 -13.07 -3.98
C SER A 92 -6.47 -11.71 -4.65
N GLY A 93 -7.48 -11.62 -5.51
CA GLY A 93 -7.79 -10.37 -6.21
C GLY A 93 -7.08 -10.22 -7.55
N ARG A 94 -7.29 -9.07 -8.17
CA ARG A 94 -6.59 -8.74 -9.42
C ARG A 94 -5.11 -8.46 -9.13
N LYS A 95 -4.23 -8.84 -10.06
CA LYS A 95 -2.78 -8.63 -9.92
C LYS A 95 -2.41 -7.17 -9.63
N THR A 96 -3.05 -6.23 -10.34
CA THR A 96 -2.84 -4.79 -10.12
C THR A 96 -3.18 -4.37 -8.70
N LYS A 97 -4.24 -4.93 -8.11
CA LYS A 97 -4.63 -4.69 -6.72
C LYS A 97 -3.63 -5.25 -5.72
N ALA A 98 -3.19 -6.48 -5.95
CA ALA A 98 -2.16 -7.10 -5.12
C ALA A 98 -0.85 -6.30 -5.15
N ILE A 99 -0.44 -5.83 -6.35
CA ILE A 99 0.75 -4.98 -6.53
C ILE A 99 0.57 -3.62 -5.83
N GLY A 100 -0.57 -2.97 -6.01
CA GLY A 100 -0.84 -1.69 -5.35
C GLY A 100 -0.86 -1.80 -3.82
N LEU A 101 -1.50 -2.85 -3.27
CA LEU A 101 -1.47 -3.13 -1.84
C LEU A 101 -0.05 -3.41 -1.34
N LEU A 102 0.76 -4.16 -2.11
CA LEU A 102 2.16 -4.43 -1.80
C LEU A 102 2.99 -3.14 -1.75
N PHE A 103 2.83 -2.25 -2.72
CA PHE A 103 3.53 -0.97 -2.74
C PHE A 103 3.13 -0.09 -1.56
N GLY A 104 1.85 0.02 -1.24
CA GLY A 104 1.39 0.73 -0.04
C GLY A 104 1.97 0.15 1.24
N ALA A 105 2.07 -1.19 1.35
CA ALA A 105 2.70 -1.85 2.49
C ALA A 105 4.20 -1.53 2.59
N TYR A 106 4.91 -1.42 1.47
CA TYR A 106 6.33 -1.05 1.46
C TYR A 106 6.57 0.39 1.90
N THR A 107 5.70 1.32 1.54
CA THR A 107 5.84 2.72 1.99
C THR A 107 5.56 2.87 3.50
N ARG A 108 4.86 1.92 4.09
CA ARG A 108 4.58 1.83 5.55
C ARG A 108 5.22 0.59 6.19
N SER A 109 6.38 0.21 5.67
CA SER A 109 7.12 -0.99 6.09
C SER A 109 7.37 -1.09 7.60
N SER A 110 7.54 0.04 8.30
CA SER A 110 7.72 0.08 9.75
C SER A 110 6.46 -0.29 10.55
N LYS A 111 5.27 -0.20 9.93
CA LYS A 111 3.98 -0.55 10.54
C LYS A 111 3.51 -1.96 10.19
N VAL A 112 4.03 -2.53 9.11
CA VAL A 112 3.62 -3.84 8.61
C VAL A 112 4.49 -4.93 9.21
N LYS A 113 3.87 -5.88 9.90
CA LYS A 113 4.58 -6.99 10.54
C LYS A 113 5.01 -8.06 9.55
N LYS A 114 4.12 -8.44 8.63
CA LYS A 114 4.38 -9.44 7.58
C LYS A 114 3.51 -9.23 6.36
N ILE A 115 4.06 -9.58 5.19
CA ILE A 115 3.33 -9.65 3.93
C ILE A 115 3.29 -11.12 3.50
N LEU A 116 2.09 -11.60 3.16
CA LEU A 116 1.78 -13.00 2.92
C LEU A 116 1.32 -13.21 1.48
N TYR A 117 1.78 -14.29 0.90
CA TYR A 117 1.27 -14.84 -0.34
C TYR A 117 1.08 -16.35 -0.18
N TYR A 118 -0.09 -16.88 -0.54
CA TYR A 118 -0.40 -18.30 -0.53
C TYR A 118 -0.33 -18.84 -1.96
N PRO A 119 0.67 -19.70 -2.29
CA PRO A 119 0.72 -20.35 -3.60
C PRO A 119 -0.46 -21.30 -3.80
N GLN A 120 -0.99 -21.36 -5.03
CA GLN A 120 -2.10 -22.27 -5.36
C GLN A 120 -1.72 -23.73 -5.17
N GLU A 121 -0.44 -24.08 -5.39
CA GLU A 121 0.08 -25.45 -5.26
C GLU A 121 0.19 -25.88 -3.80
N ASN A 122 0.25 -24.93 -2.87
CA ASN A 122 0.38 -25.22 -1.44
C ASN A 122 -0.24 -24.11 -0.59
N GLU A 123 -1.55 -24.03 -0.59
CA GLU A 123 -2.30 -23.04 0.21
C GLU A 123 -2.11 -23.17 1.72
N ALA A 124 -1.57 -24.32 2.18
CA ALA A 124 -1.31 -24.52 3.59
C ALA A 124 -0.07 -23.76 4.10
N MET A 125 0.86 -23.35 3.24
CA MET A 125 2.10 -22.69 3.64
C MET A 125 2.25 -21.33 2.97
N PRO A 126 2.12 -20.22 3.73
CA PRO A 126 2.35 -18.91 3.17
C PRO A 126 3.82 -18.68 2.84
N VAL A 127 4.08 -18.04 1.71
CA VAL A 127 5.34 -17.38 1.42
C VAL A 127 5.31 -16.00 2.06
N TYR A 128 6.29 -15.70 2.89
CA TYR A 128 6.46 -14.36 3.46
C TYR A 128 7.32 -13.54 2.50
N LEU A 129 6.74 -12.47 1.96
CA LEU A 129 7.48 -11.58 1.09
C LEU A 129 8.44 -10.71 1.92
N PRO A 130 9.66 -10.42 1.40
CA PRO A 130 10.57 -9.49 2.05
C PRO A 130 9.94 -8.10 2.12
N ILE A 131 10.18 -7.40 3.23
CA ILE A 131 9.73 -6.02 3.41
C ILE A 131 10.82 -5.10 2.89
N LEU A 132 10.52 -4.34 1.84
CA LEU A 132 11.41 -3.35 1.25
C LEU A 132 11.11 -1.96 1.83
N GLN A 133 12.12 -1.09 1.87
CA GLN A 133 11.99 0.29 2.36
C GLN A 133 12.52 1.28 1.32
N PHE A 134 11.78 2.35 1.08
CA PHE A 134 12.29 3.50 0.35
C PHE A 134 13.14 4.35 1.32
N LYS A 135 14.46 4.37 1.10
CA LYS A 135 15.40 5.16 1.92
C LYS A 135 15.55 6.55 1.31
N LEU A 136 14.61 7.43 1.61
CA LEU A 136 14.65 8.83 1.20
C LEU A 136 15.04 9.71 2.38
N THR A 137 15.88 10.72 2.12
CA THR A 137 16.16 11.79 3.08
C THR A 137 14.95 12.70 3.24
N GLU A 138 14.87 13.44 4.35
CA GLU A 138 13.76 14.38 4.58
C GLU A 138 13.68 15.47 3.49
N SER A 139 14.83 15.91 2.98
CA SER A 139 14.86 16.86 1.86
C SER A 139 14.33 16.25 0.55
N GLN A 140 14.68 15.00 0.25
CA GLN A 140 14.17 14.28 -0.93
C GLN A 140 12.65 14.06 -0.84
N LYS A 141 12.12 13.71 0.33
CA LYS A 141 10.66 13.60 0.56
C LYS A 141 9.94 14.92 0.29
N LYS A 142 10.46 16.03 0.83
CA LYS A 142 9.93 17.36 0.56
C LYS A 142 9.95 17.70 -0.93
N VAL A 143 11.04 17.38 -1.64
CA VAL A 143 11.11 17.61 -3.10
C VAL A 143 10.01 16.84 -3.82
N LEU A 144 9.80 15.54 -3.51
CA LEU A 144 8.74 14.75 -4.13
C LEU A 144 7.34 15.31 -3.83
N GLU A 145 7.11 15.79 -2.60
CA GLU A 145 5.84 16.38 -2.18
C GLU A 145 5.51 17.64 -3.01
N TYR A 146 6.46 18.56 -3.13
CA TYR A 146 6.27 19.79 -3.91
C TYR A 146 6.17 19.54 -5.41
N LEU A 147 6.89 18.54 -5.95
CA LEU A 147 6.78 18.16 -7.35
C LEU A 147 5.40 17.57 -7.68
N GLU A 148 4.76 16.84 -6.75
CA GLU A 148 3.38 16.35 -6.96
C GLU A 148 2.37 17.49 -6.93
N ASP A 149 2.50 18.40 -6.00
CA ASP A 149 1.61 19.56 -5.87
C ASP A 149 1.70 20.52 -7.06
N GLY A 150 2.83 20.56 -7.76
CA GLY A 150 3.06 21.44 -8.92
C GLY A 150 2.94 22.94 -8.61
N LYS A 151 3.00 23.32 -7.33
CA LYS A 151 2.75 24.71 -6.85
C LYS A 151 4.04 25.54 -6.75
N PHE A 152 4.88 25.47 -7.78
CA PHE A 152 6.08 26.32 -7.88
C PHE A 152 6.30 26.74 -9.33
N SER A 153 6.77 27.96 -9.52
CA SER A 153 7.05 28.52 -10.84
C SER A 153 8.48 28.26 -11.30
N SER A 154 9.39 27.95 -10.38
CA SER A 154 10.80 27.69 -10.67
C SER A 154 11.46 26.85 -9.56
N LEU A 155 12.57 26.18 -9.91
CA LEU A 155 13.39 25.45 -8.92
C LEU A 155 13.99 26.40 -7.86
N MET A 156 14.13 27.69 -8.19
CA MET A 156 14.56 28.71 -7.24
C MET A 156 13.54 28.89 -6.13
N GLU A 157 12.28 29.09 -6.50
CA GLU A 157 11.15 29.18 -5.55
C GLU A 157 11.03 27.88 -4.73
N LEU A 158 11.22 26.73 -5.36
CA LEU A 158 11.19 25.46 -4.65
C LEU A 158 12.31 25.36 -3.60
N SER A 159 13.54 25.81 -3.91
CA SER A 159 14.65 25.77 -2.95
C SER A 159 14.36 26.64 -1.71
N GLU A 160 13.72 27.77 -1.88
CA GLU A 160 13.31 28.66 -0.79
C GLU A 160 12.20 28.02 0.06
N LYS A 161 11.19 27.42 -0.58
CA LYS A 161 10.06 26.76 0.12
C LYS A 161 10.47 25.57 0.99
N ILE A 162 11.43 24.77 0.53
CA ILE A 162 11.90 23.60 1.29
C ILE A 162 13.11 23.89 2.19
N ASP A 163 13.56 25.15 2.22
CA ASP A 163 14.68 25.61 3.03
C ASP A 163 15.98 24.82 2.78
N VAL A 164 16.36 24.69 1.51
CA VAL A 164 17.63 24.08 1.10
C VAL A 164 18.35 24.99 0.09
N SER A 165 19.67 24.90 0.05
CA SER A 165 20.44 25.63 -0.96
C SER A 165 20.11 25.09 -2.38
N ARG A 166 20.23 25.95 -3.39
CA ARG A 166 20.03 25.55 -4.79
C ARG A 166 20.88 24.33 -5.19
N ALA A 167 22.14 24.33 -4.76
CA ALA A 167 23.06 23.22 -5.04
C ALA A 167 22.55 21.90 -4.44
N MET A 168 22.02 21.92 -3.21
CA MET A 168 21.43 20.75 -2.58
C MET A 168 20.14 20.31 -3.27
N LEU A 169 19.29 21.26 -3.71
CA LEU A 169 18.09 20.94 -4.46
C LEU A 169 18.41 20.24 -5.79
N TYR A 170 19.31 20.83 -6.60
CA TYR A 170 19.72 20.23 -7.88
C TYR A 170 20.33 18.85 -7.71
N ARG A 171 21.18 18.67 -6.70
CA ARG A 171 21.74 17.36 -6.36
C ARG A 171 20.65 16.37 -5.95
N GLY A 172 19.70 16.78 -5.09
CA GLY A 172 18.59 15.95 -4.64
C GLY A 172 17.68 15.52 -5.80
N ILE A 173 17.36 16.44 -6.73
CA ILE A 173 16.58 16.12 -7.93
C ILE A 173 17.34 15.10 -8.80
N LYS A 174 18.62 15.32 -9.04
CA LYS A 174 19.44 14.40 -9.83
C LYS A 174 19.50 12.99 -9.20
N GLU A 175 19.66 12.91 -7.88
CA GLU A 175 19.62 11.63 -7.16
C GLU A 175 18.25 10.95 -7.31
N LEU A 176 17.15 11.71 -7.25
CA LEU A 176 15.79 11.19 -7.46
C LEU A 176 15.56 10.74 -8.91
N GLU A 177 16.15 11.43 -9.90
CA GLU A 177 16.14 11.02 -11.30
C GLU A 177 16.93 9.71 -11.51
N GLU A 178 18.11 9.59 -10.91
CA GLU A 178 18.92 8.36 -10.93
C GLU A 178 18.20 7.18 -10.27
N MET A 179 17.32 7.44 -9.27
CA MET A 179 16.45 6.43 -8.67
C MET A 179 15.19 6.12 -9.50
N GLY A 180 14.94 6.84 -10.61
CA GLY A 180 13.75 6.72 -11.43
C GLY A 180 12.47 7.25 -10.77
N LEU A 181 12.60 8.09 -9.74
CA LEU A 181 11.44 8.66 -9.02
C LEU A 181 10.96 9.98 -9.64
N VAL A 182 11.84 10.66 -10.37
CA VAL A 182 11.58 11.92 -11.07
C VAL A 182 12.07 11.80 -12.51
N GLU A 183 11.34 12.38 -13.46
CA GLU A 183 11.69 12.52 -14.87
C GLU A 183 11.17 13.86 -15.37
N ASP A 184 12.02 14.65 -16.03
CA ASP A 184 11.66 16.00 -16.53
C ASP A 184 10.97 16.87 -15.46
N GLN A 185 11.49 16.89 -14.24
CA GLN A 185 10.96 17.61 -13.08
C GLN A 185 9.52 17.21 -12.70
N LYS A 186 9.09 16.02 -13.08
CA LYS A 186 7.78 15.44 -12.71
C LYS A 186 7.96 14.12 -11.99
N LEU A 187 7.00 13.79 -11.14
CA LEU A 187 6.99 12.48 -10.50
C LEU A 187 6.65 11.39 -11.52
N THR A 188 7.46 10.34 -11.51
CA THR A 188 7.07 9.06 -12.10
C THR A 188 6.04 8.36 -11.20
N ASP A 189 5.42 7.28 -11.66
CA ASP A 189 4.54 6.48 -10.79
C ASP A 189 5.31 5.87 -9.61
N ALA A 190 6.60 5.52 -9.80
CA ALA A 190 7.48 5.12 -8.71
C ALA A 190 7.71 6.27 -7.71
N GLY A 191 7.89 7.51 -8.18
CA GLY A 191 8.00 8.69 -7.34
C GLY A 191 6.74 8.98 -6.54
N LYS A 192 5.56 8.86 -7.16
CA LYS A 192 4.26 8.99 -6.48
C LYS A 192 4.09 7.95 -5.35
N ILE A 193 4.51 6.71 -5.61
CA ILE A 193 4.46 5.63 -4.60
C ILE A 193 5.48 5.91 -3.48
N ALA A 194 6.73 6.25 -3.81
CA ALA A 194 7.78 6.48 -2.83
C ALA A 194 7.49 7.66 -1.89
N ARG A 195 6.70 8.64 -2.35
CA ARG A 195 6.25 9.79 -1.56
C ARG A 195 5.15 9.42 -0.54
N LEU A 196 4.30 8.42 -0.84
CA LEU A 196 3.24 7.99 0.08
C LEU A 196 3.78 7.59 1.46
#